data_d4765a0cbe8bad831fa7996c5125c5c4
#
_entry.id   d4765a0cbe8bad831fa7996c5125c5c4
#
_cell.length_a   1.000
_cell.length_b   1.000
_cell.length_c   1.000
_cell.angle_alpha   90.00
_cell.angle_beta   90.00
_cell.angle_gamma   90.00
#
_symmetry.space_group_name_H-M   'P 1'
#
loop_
_entity.id
_entity.type
_entity.pdbx_description
1 polymer ?
#
loop_
_entity_poly.entity_id
_entity_poly.type
_entity_poly.pdbx_seq_one_letter_code
_entity_poly.pdbx_strand_id
1 'polypeptide(L)'
;MYLPYRAISAFHATARWRSLTKAAEELGVTPSAISQQVQFLETHLGTSLLTRRGRGIALTEAGERYFEMIDPGIERIATATRNMRGYNAVTVLTVRAAPTLATKCLLPALAGFLDDNPDLEVRIDATNEPTDFAREGVDLELRHGEGRWPGLFVDPVYEETVMPLCAPQLAPPGSLGAEDLFGFRLIQSVKTLVQWPDWFRHAGIDMPSRVRRVLFDRSYMTIEAAADGMGIALESDLTTWRERRDGRLVCPMREPLPMRMVSQWFVCPHQNLRHRKVQVFIAWAREVLSRQPGGGRRP
;
A
#
# COMPACT_ATOMS: atom_id res chain seq x y z
N MET A 1 24.39 25.97 -5.19
CA MET A 1 24.06 26.12 -3.74
C MET A 1 24.96 25.19 -2.95
N TYR A 2 25.76 25.74 -2.03
CA TYR A 2 26.67 24.94 -1.18
C TYR A 2 25.87 24.38 0.01
N LEU A 3 25.84 23.05 0.17
CA LEU A 3 25.22 22.38 1.30
C LEU A 3 26.31 21.87 2.25
N PRO A 4 26.31 22.32 3.51
CA PRO A 4 27.33 21.93 4.50
C PRO A 4 27.05 20.52 5.07
N TYR A 5 27.19 19.46 4.26
CA TYR A 5 26.81 18.09 4.60
C TYR A 5 27.35 17.57 5.95
N ARG A 6 28.62 17.90 6.30
CA ARG A 6 29.20 17.49 7.60
C ARG A 6 28.47 18.12 8.77
N ALA A 7 28.09 19.39 8.64
CA ALA A 7 27.38 20.11 9.68
C ALA A 7 25.92 19.63 9.81
N ILE A 8 25.27 19.37 8.68
CA ILE A 8 23.91 18.78 8.63
C ILE A 8 23.92 17.39 9.29
N SER A 9 24.92 16.54 8.97
CA SER A 9 25.04 15.20 9.54
C SER A 9 25.30 15.24 11.04
N ALA A 10 26.16 16.14 11.53
CA ALA A 10 26.43 16.35 12.94
C ALA A 10 25.18 16.81 13.71
N PHE A 11 24.44 17.76 13.16
CA PHE A 11 23.15 18.20 13.72
C PHE A 11 22.14 17.07 13.76
N HIS A 12 21.94 16.34 12.66
CA HIS A 12 21.00 15.23 12.57
C HIS A 12 21.28 14.16 13.62
N ALA A 13 22.53 13.70 13.74
CA ALA A 13 22.91 12.73 14.76
C ALA A 13 22.67 13.28 16.19
N THR A 14 23.01 14.56 16.44
CA THR A 14 22.77 15.21 17.73
C THR A 14 21.27 15.32 18.05
N ALA A 15 20.46 15.66 17.08
CA ALA A 15 19.00 15.77 17.22
C ALA A 15 18.38 14.41 17.57
N ARG A 16 18.79 13.34 16.87
CA ARG A 16 18.31 11.97 17.10
C ARG A 16 18.67 11.43 18.49
N TRP A 17 19.91 11.61 18.93
CA TRP A 17 20.39 11.11 20.21
C TRP A 17 20.14 12.05 21.39
N ARG A 18 19.81 13.31 21.14
CA ARG A 18 19.76 14.37 22.16
C ARG A 18 21.04 14.45 23.00
N SER A 19 22.19 14.07 22.38
CA SER A 19 23.50 13.94 23.02
C SER A 19 24.64 14.13 22.03
N LEU A 20 25.56 15.07 22.33
CA LEU A 20 26.76 15.27 21.53
C LEU A 20 27.71 14.08 21.61
N THR A 21 27.78 13.41 22.77
CA THR A 21 28.68 12.25 22.96
C THR A 21 28.20 11.07 22.09
N LYS A 22 26.94 10.72 22.15
CA LYS A 22 26.39 9.64 21.32
C LYS A 22 26.44 9.95 19.83
N ALA A 23 26.23 11.20 19.44
CA ALA A 23 26.39 11.64 18.06
C ALA A 23 27.85 11.52 17.59
N ALA A 24 28.78 11.83 18.46
CA ALA A 24 30.21 11.69 18.20
C ALA A 24 30.63 10.22 18.02
N GLU A 25 30.15 9.33 18.89
CA GLU A 25 30.36 7.88 18.77
C GLU A 25 29.81 7.34 17.44
N GLU A 26 28.61 7.72 17.06
CA GLU A 26 27.99 7.31 15.80
C GLU A 26 28.77 7.77 14.57
N LEU A 27 29.28 9.01 14.59
CA LEU A 27 29.98 9.60 13.44
C LEU A 27 31.50 9.36 13.46
N GLY A 28 32.02 8.69 14.50
CA GLY A 28 33.43 8.38 14.63
C GLY A 28 34.33 9.62 14.81
N VAL A 29 33.84 10.65 15.51
CA VAL A 29 34.53 11.91 15.75
C VAL A 29 34.49 12.30 17.23
N THR A 30 35.10 13.43 17.60
CA THR A 30 35.04 13.93 18.99
C THR A 30 33.79 14.75 19.27
N PRO A 31 33.27 14.80 20.52
CA PRO A 31 32.15 15.66 20.89
C PRO A 31 32.37 17.14 20.60
N SER A 32 33.63 17.61 20.72
CA SER A 32 33.99 18.99 20.35
C SER A 32 33.87 19.25 18.86
N ALA A 33 34.23 18.28 18.00
CA ALA A 33 34.03 18.39 16.56
C ALA A 33 32.54 18.47 16.18
N ILE A 34 31.69 17.66 16.81
CA ILE A 34 30.23 17.74 16.64
C ILE A 34 29.71 19.14 17.02
N SER A 35 30.11 19.64 18.21
CA SER A 35 29.71 20.97 18.67
C SER A 35 30.09 22.07 17.69
N GLN A 36 31.32 22.03 17.16
CA GLN A 36 31.78 23.00 16.15
C GLN A 36 30.99 22.91 14.85
N GLN A 37 30.70 21.71 14.37
CA GLN A 37 29.88 21.52 13.16
C GLN A 37 28.44 22.03 13.33
N VAL A 38 27.83 21.76 14.47
CA VAL A 38 26.48 22.29 14.77
C VAL A 38 26.50 23.80 14.87
N GLN A 39 27.47 24.39 15.56
CA GLN A 39 27.62 25.85 15.64
C GLN A 39 27.85 26.50 14.26
N PHE A 40 28.65 25.85 13.41
CA PHE A 40 28.82 26.28 12.03
C PHE A 40 27.48 26.27 11.26
N LEU A 41 26.67 25.21 11.44
CA LEU A 41 25.35 25.12 10.80
C LEU A 41 24.41 26.22 11.30
N GLU A 42 24.36 26.46 12.61
CA GLU A 42 23.55 27.52 13.21
C GLU A 42 23.93 28.89 12.68
N THR A 43 25.24 29.16 12.55
CA THR A 43 25.76 30.38 11.95
C THR A 43 25.37 30.51 10.47
N HIS A 44 25.45 29.40 9.71
CA HIS A 44 25.10 29.36 8.30
C HIS A 44 23.60 29.58 8.06
N LEU A 45 22.75 29.12 8.97
CA LEU A 45 21.29 29.27 8.92
C LEU A 45 20.81 30.57 9.59
N GLY A 46 21.66 31.24 10.36
CA GLY A 46 21.31 32.45 11.10
C GLY A 46 20.35 32.20 12.26
N THR A 47 20.23 30.94 12.75
CA THR A 47 19.33 30.57 13.84
C THR A 47 19.89 29.47 14.69
N SER A 48 19.58 29.45 15.98
CA SER A 48 19.97 28.38 16.89
C SER A 48 19.04 27.19 16.78
N LEU A 49 19.60 26.01 16.58
CA LEU A 49 18.91 24.75 16.46
C LEU A 49 18.90 23.94 17.75
N LEU A 50 19.92 24.16 18.61
CA LEU A 50 20.08 23.48 19.90
C LEU A 50 19.95 24.47 21.05
N THR A 51 19.45 23.97 22.19
CA THR A 51 19.42 24.68 23.47
C THR A 51 19.88 23.76 24.60
N ARG A 52 20.38 24.34 25.68
CA ARG A 52 20.72 23.57 26.91
C ARG A 52 19.49 23.42 27.79
N ARG A 53 19.19 22.20 28.21
CA ARG A 53 18.12 21.93 29.18
C ARG A 53 18.67 21.08 30.33
N GLY A 54 18.92 21.72 31.44
CA GLY A 54 19.58 21.06 32.57
C GLY A 54 21.01 20.58 32.24
N ARG A 55 21.25 19.27 32.38
CA ARG A 55 22.53 18.62 32.01
C ARG A 55 22.54 18.11 30.56
N GLY A 56 21.49 18.32 29.77
CA GLY A 56 21.37 17.77 28.42
C GLY A 56 21.18 18.83 27.35
N ILE A 57 21.01 18.35 26.11
CA ILE A 57 20.75 19.15 24.92
C ILE A 57 19.32 18.88 24.48
N ALA A 58 18.60 19.95 24.13
CA ALA A 58 17.29 19.88 23.50
C ALA A 58 17.32 20.64 22.16
N LEU A 59 16.39 20.35 21.28
CA LEU A 59 16.18 21.16 20.09
C LEU A 59 15.39 22.42 20.45
N THR A 60 15.66 23.48 19.73
CA THR A 60 14.77 24.66 19.67
C THR A 60 13.60 24.33 18.75
N GLU A 61 12.56 25.17 18.72
CA GLU A 61 11.47 25.03 17.75
C GLU A 61 11.99 25.02 16.29
N ALA A 62 12.95 25.89 15.99
CA ALA A 62 13.62 25.90 14.69
C ALA A 62 14.40 24.60 14.44
N GLY A 63 15.05 24.04 15.49
CA GLY A 63 15.76 22.77 15.43
C GLY A 63 14.84 21.59 15.16
N GLU A 64 13.69 21.51 15.83
CA GLU A 64 12.70 20.45 15.59
C GLU A 64 12.16 20.51 14.17
N ARG A 65 11.75 21.67 13.73
CA ARG A 65 11.25 21.88 12.36
C ARG A 65 12.32 21.55 11.29
N TYR A 66 13.56 21.95 11.52
CA TYR A 66 14.65 21.64 10.59
C TYR A 66 14.97 20.14 10.57
N PHE A 67 14.98 19.48 11.73
CA PHE A 67 15.17 18.03 11.84
C PHE A 67 14.12 17.27 11.06
N GLU A 68 12.84 17.56 11.24
CA GLU A 68 11.73 16.93 10.51
C GLU A 68 11.87 17.07 9.00
N MET A 69 12.37 18.22 8.54
CA MET A 69 12.54 18.46 7.10
C MET A 69 13.73 17.70 6.49
N ILE A 70 14.84 17.52 7.24
CA ILE A 70 16.07 16.89 6.70
C ILE A 70 16.11 15.38 6.91
N ASP A 71 15.48 14.85 7.96
CA ASP A 71 15.54 13.45 8.36
C ASP A 71 15.18 12.49 7.21
N PRO A 72 14.08 12.65 6.46
CA PRO A 72 13.75 11.78 5.34
C PRO A 72 14.81 11.83 4.21
N GLY A 73 15.45 12.98 4.02
CA GLY A 73 16.52 13.16 3.03
C GLY A 73 17.79 12.41 3.40
N ILE A 74 18.19 12.50 4.66
CA ILE A 74 19.38 11.81 5.19
C ILE A 74 19.18 10.29 5.16
N GLU A 75 18.03 9.78 5.57
CA GLU A 75 17.71 8.36 5.50
C GLU A 75 17.71 7.82 4.05
N ARG A 76 17.29 8.61 3.09
CA ARG A 76 17.39 8.25 1.65
C ARG A 76 18.84 8.15 1.18
N ILE A 77 19.69 9.10 1.59
CA ILE A 77 21.14 9.06 1.27
C ILE A 77 21.80 7.85 1.95
N ALA A 78 21.49 7.60 3.23
CA ALA A 78 21.99 6.45 3.96
C ALA A 78 21.59 5.12 3.31
N THR A 79 20.32 5.00 2.90
CA THR A 79 19.81 3.82 2.19
C THR A 79 20.50 3.63 0.84
N ALA A 80 20.65 4.67 0.04
CA ALA A 80 21.36 4.61 -1.23
C ALA A 80 22.84 4.18 -1.03
N THR A 81 23.48 4.71 0.00
CA THR A 81 24.87 4.37 0.34
C THR A 81 25.01 2.92 0.82
N ARG A 82 24.08 2.42 1.65
CA ARG A 82 24.02 1.00 2.06
C ARG A 82 23.86 0.10 0.85
N ASN A 83 22.93 0.42 -0.05
CA ASN A 83 22.69 -0.36 -1.26
C ASN A 83 23.92 -0.43 -2.19
N MET A 84 24.76 0.62 -2.20
CA MET A 84 25.99 0.64 -3.00
C MET A 84 27.16 -0.08 -2.33
N ARG A 85 27.24 -0.09 -0.98
CA ARG A 85 28.29 -0.84 -0.24
C ARG A 85 28.13 -2.36 -0.33
N GLY A 86 26.91 -2.82 -0.65
CA GLY A 86 26.60 -4.22 -0.91
C GLY A 86 26.37 -4.48 -2.39
N TYR A 87 27.37 -4.29 -3.26
CA TYR A 87 27.24 -4.66 -4.69
C TYR A 87 27.03 -6.17 -4.93
N ASN A 88 27.03 -6.96 -3.83
CA ASN A 88 26.49 -8.35 -3.74
C ASN A 88 25.29 -8.43 -2.79
N ALA A 89 24.66 -7.32 -2.41
CA ALA A 89 23.54 -7.33 -1.48
C ALA A 89 22.22 -7.44 -2.22
N VAL A 90 21.34 -8.21 -1.64
CA VAL A 90 19.93 -8.38 -2.00
C VAL A 90 19.31 -7.01 -2.27
N THR A 91 18.75 -6.85 -3.46
CA THR A 91 18.09 -5.60 -3.84
C THR A 91 16.69 -5.56 -3.23
N VAL A 92 16.41 -4.59 -2.38
CA VAL A 92 15.07 -4.45 -1.78
C VAL A 92 14.09 -3.83 -2.79
N LEU A 93 12.97 -4.52 -2.99
CA LEU A 93 11.80 -4.03 -3.72
C LEU A 93 10.70 -3.73 -2.71
N THR A 94 10.33 -2.46 -2.58
CA THR A 94 9.22 -2.04 -1.71
C THR A 94 7.96 -1.83 -2.55
N VAL A 95 6.94 -2.65 -2.30
CA VAL A 95 5.64 -2.60 -2.98
C VAL A 95 4.55 -2.24 -1.98
N ARG A 96 3.76 -1.23 -2.29
CA ARG A 96 2.52 -0.94 -1.56
C ARG A 96 1.34 -1.54 -2.30
N ALA A 97 0.39 -2.13 -1.56
CA ALA A 97 -0.81 -2.70 -2.17
C ALA A 97 -2.02 -2.59 -1.24
N ALA A 98 -3.23 -2.55 -1.81
CA ALA A 98 -4.44 -2.67 -1.02
C ALA A 98 -4.42 -3.99 -0.21
N PRO A 99 -4.78 -3.98 1.09
CA PRO A 99 -4.61 -5.14 1.97
C PRO A 99 -5.25 -6.42 1.46
N THR A 100 -6.44 -6.33 0.87
CA THR A 100 -7.14 -7.49 0.31
C THR A 100 -6.40 -8.06 -0.90
N LEU A 101 -5.93 -7.21 -1.82
CA LEU A 101 -5.15 -7.63 -2.99
C LEU A 101 -3.83 -8.29 -2.57
N ALA A 102 -3.12 -7.67 -1.62
CA ALA A 102 -1.89 -8.23 -1.07
C ALA A 102 -2.10 -9.63 -0.49
N THR A 103 -3.12 -9.80 0.37
CA THR A 103 -3.37 -11.03 1.10
C THR A 103 -3.96 -12.14 0.23
N LYS A 104 -4.96 -11.80 -0.60
CA LYS A 104 -5.71 -12.80 -1.38
C LYS A 104 -5.06 -13.15 -2.71
N CYS A 105 -4.30 -12.22 -3.30
CA CYS A 105 -3.80 -12.38 -4.65
C CYS A 105 -2.26 -12.50 -4.72
N LEU A 106 -1.51 -11.61 -4.06
CA LEU A 106 -0.05 -11.59 -4.20
C LEU A 106 0.64 -12.60 -3.28
N LEU A 107 0.33 -12.56 -1.98
CA LEU A 107 0.98 -13.41 -0.97
C LEU A 107 0.99 -14.90 -1.33
N PRO A 108 -0.10 -15.48 -1.87
CA PRO A 108 -0.13 -16.90 -2.19
C PRO A 108 0.83 -17.37 -3.30
N ALA A 109 1.26 -16.43 -4.15
CA ALA A 109 2.16 -16.72 -5.27
C ALA A 109 3.58 -16.14 -5.04
N LEU A 110 3.77 -15.41 -3.92
CA LEU A 110 5.01 -14.66 -3.66
C LEU A 110 6.24 -15.56 -3.51
N ALA A 111 6.07 -16.76 -2.95
CA ALA A 111 7.18 -17.70 -2.78
C ALA A 111 7.84 -18.02 -4.12
N GLY A 112 7.06 -18.35 -5.16
CA GLY A 112 7.60 -18.62 -6.50
C GLY A 112 8.31 -17.41 -7.11
N PHE A 113 7.82 -16.18 -6.86
CA PHE A 113 8.52 -14.98 -7.29
C PHE A 113 9.91 -14.83 -6.63
N LEU A 114 9.99 -15.13 -5.33
CA LEU A 114 11.26 -15.05 -4.60
C LEU A 114 12.24 -16.15 -5.03
N ASP A 115 11.75 -17.36 -5.31
CA ASP A 115 12.56 -18.46 -5.85
C ASP A 115 13.15 -18.12 -7.23
N ASP A 116 12.36 -17.45 -8.09
CA ASP A 116 12.79 -17.00 -9.42
C ASP A 116 13.70 -15.76 -9.38
N ASN A 117 13.72 -15.02 -8.27
CA ASN A 117 14.48 -13.77 -8.09
C ASN A 117 15.26 -13.76 -6.76
N PRO A 118 16.24 -14.65 -6.57
CA PRO A 118 16.95 -14.79 -5.30
C PRO A 118 17.81 -13.56 -4.92
N ASP A 119 18.03 -12.65 -5.86
CA ASP A 119 18.70 -11.37 -5.68
C ASP A 119 17.78 -10.26 -5.13
N LEU A 120 16.46 -10.56 -4.99
CA LEU A 120 15.48 -9.60 -4.49
C LEU A 120 15.01 -9.95 -3.08
N GLU A 121 14.92 -8.94 -2.23
CA GLU A 121 14.12 -8.92 -1.01
C GLU A 121 12.85 -8.12 -1.29
N VAL A 122 11.68 -8.67 -0.97
CA VAL A 122 10.39 -8.00 -1.19
C VAL A 122 9.79 -7.55 0.12
N ARG A 123 9.51 -6.26 0.20
CA ARG A 123 8.72 -5.66 1.27
C ARG A 123 7.35 -5.27 0.72
N ILE A 124 6.28 -5.78 1.35
CA ILE A 124 4.91 -5.43 1.00
C ILE A 124 4.30 -4.59 2.13
N ASP A 125 3.98 -3.34 1.83
CA ASP A 125 3.24 -2.45 2.72
C ASP A 125 1.74 -2.54 2.38
N ALA A 126 0.96 -3.22 3.23
CA ALA A 126 -0.47 -3.43 3.00
C ALA A 126 -1.29 -2.28 3.59
N THR A 127 -1.65 -1.29 2.77
CA THR A 127 -2.45 -0.12 3.16
C THR A 127 -3.26 0.43 1.99
N ASN A 128 -4.35 1.17 2.31
CA ASN A 128 -5.13 1.92 1.31
C ASN A 128 -4.71 3.40 1.24
N GLU A 129 -3.73 3.82 2.06
CA GLU A 129 -3.25 5.19 2.00
C GLU A 129 -2.39 5.39 0.75
N PRO A 130 -2.64 6.45 -0.02
CA PRO A 130 -1.85 6.75 -1.21
C PRO A 130 -0.38 6.98 -0.87
N THR A 131 0.52 6.46 -1.70
CA THR A 131 1.97 6.63 -1.53
C THR A 131 2.41 8.05 -1.85
N ASP A 132 3.18 8.67 -0.96
CA ASP A 132 4.06 9.77 -1.31
C ASP A 132 5.41 9.20 -1.78
N PHE A 133 5.53 8.92 -3.07
CA PHE A 133 6.73 8.37 -3.68
C PHE A 133 7.99 9.23 -3.45
N ALA A 134 7.83 10.52 -3.15
CA ALA A 134 8.97 11.39 -2.88
C ALA A 134 9.56 11.15 -1.48
N ARG A 135 8.75 10.68 -0.53
CA ARG A 135 9.14 10.57 0.88
C ARG A 135 9.27 9.14 1.38
N GLU A 136 8.45 8.21 0.92
CA GLU A 136 8.28 6.92 1.58
C GLU A 136 9.16 5.79 1.03
N GLY A 137 9.91 6.02 -0.04
CA GLY A 137 10.82 5.02 -0.60
C GLY A 137 10.14 3.78 -1.21
N VAL A 138 8.85 3.89 -1.53
CA VAL A 138 8.08 2.85 -2.23
C VAL A 138 8.48 2.84 -3.71
N ASP A 139 8.75 1.68 -4.25
CA ASP A 139 9.14 1.51 -5.66
C ASP A 139 7.93 1.44 -6.60
N LEU A 140 6.88 0.74 -6.17
CA LEU A 140 5.66 0.46 -6.93
C LEU A 140 4.47 0.38 -5.99
N GLU A 141 3.32 0.87 -6.42
CA GLU A 141 2.05 0.68 -5.75
C GLU A 141 1.04 -0.03 -6.65
N LEU A 142 0.33 -1.04 -6.12
CA LEU A 142 -0.90 -1.56 -6.68
C LEU A 142 -2.06 -0.81 -6.01
N ARG A 143 -2.48 0.28 -6.67
CA ARG A 143 -3.43 1.24 -6.11
C ARG A 143 -4.85 0.91 -6.51
N HIS A 144 -5.74 0.91 -5.53
CA HIS A 144 -7.17 0.83 -5.77
C HIS A 144 -7.74 2.21 -6.08
N GLY A 145 -8.57 2.33 -7.13
CA GLY A 145 -9.21 3.57 -7.51
C GLY A 145 -9.55 3.69 -8.99
N GLU A 146 -9.81 4.92 -9.45
CA GLU A 146 -10.33 5.22 -10.81
C GLU A 146 -9.24 5.36 -11.89
N GLY A 147 -7.97 5.21 -11.56
CA GLY A 147 -6.87 5.30 -12.53
C GLY A 147 -6.42 6.73 -12.89
N ARG A 148 -6.72 7.72 -12.05
CA ARG A 148 -6.43 9.15 -12.35
C ARG A 148 -5.43 9.75 -11.36
N TRP A 149 -4.14 9.59 -11.63
CA TRP A 149 -3.05 10.15 -10.80
C TRP A 149 -2.03 10.87 -11.67
N PRO A 150 -2.21 12.19 -11.90
CA PRO A 150 -1.34 12.98 -12.78
C PRO A 150 0.13 12.91 -12.36
N GLY A 151 1.04 12.86 -13.33
CA GLY A 151 2.48 12.87 -13.10
C GLY A 151 3.09 11.52 -12.74
N LEU A 152 2.28 10.46 -12.62
CA LEU A 152 2.72 9.09 -12.37
C LEU A 152 2.49 8.20 -13.60
N PHE A 153 3.26 7.13 -13.68
CA PHE A 153 2.89 5.99 -14.53
C PHE A 153 1.68 5.31 -13.93
N VAL A 154 0.67 5.06 -14.75
CA VAL A 154 -0.59 4.42 -14.36
C VAL A 154 -0.93 3.38 -15.43
N ASP A 155 -1.09 2.13 -15.02
CA ASP A 155 -1.34 1.04 -15.95
C ASP A 155 -2.31 0.02 -15.32
N PRO A 156 -3.38 -0.39 -16.01
CA PRO A 156 -4.39 -1.28 -15.44
C PRO A 156 -3.78 -2.64 -15.09
N VAL A 157 -4.20 -3.17 -13.94
CA VAL A 157 -3.79 -4.51 -13.48
C VAL A 157 -4.69 -5.57 -14.09
N TYR A 158 -6.01 -5.39 -13.96
CA TYR A 158 -7.02 -6.39 -14.25
C TYR A 158 -8.42 -5.76 -14.43
N GLU A 159 -9.22 -6.27 -15.38
CA GLU A 159 -10.64 -5.94 -15.48
C GLU A 159 -11.41 -6.94 -14.60
N GLU A 160 -11.87 -6.51 -13.45
CA GLU A 160 -12.58 -7.32 -12.48
C GLU A 160 -14.09 -7.27 -12.66
N THR A 161 -14.75 -8.33 -12.17
CA THR A 161 -16.20 -8.48 -12.21
C THR A 161 -16.74 -8.49 -10.78
N VAL A 162 -17.51 -7.47 -10.41
CA VAL A 162 -18.17 -7.36 -9.11
C VAL A 162 -19.57 -7.96 -9.18
N MET A 163 -19.89 -8.83 -8.21
CA MET A 163 -21.17 -9.54 -8.14
C MET A 163 -21.55 -9.92 -6.71
N PRO A 164 -22.85 -10.18 -6.44
CA PRO A 164 -23.29 -10.77 -5.17
C PRO A 164 -22.69 -12.18 -4.95
N LEU A 165 -22.14 -12.41 -3.75
CA LEU A 165 -21.54 -13.67 -3.37
C LEU A 165 -21.94 -14.05 -1.94
N CYS A 166 -22.20 -15.33 -1.67
CA CYS A 166 -22.50 -15.83 -0.34
C CYS A 166 -22.05 -17.28 -0.17
N ALA A 167 -22.07 -17.78 1.07
CA ALA A 167 -21.92 -19.22 1.35
C ALA A 167 -23.08 -20.01 0.70
N PRO A 168 -22.81 -21.18 0.08
CA PRO A 168 -23.84 -21.98 -0.60
C PRO A 168 -24.96 -22.47 0.33
N GLN A 169 -24.66 -22.58 1.65
CA GLN A 169 -25.65 -22.95 2.66
C GLN A 169 -26.68 -21.82 2.92
N LEU A 170 -26.28 -20.57 2.71
CA LEU A 170 -27.17 -19.41 2.88
C LEU A 170 -28.15 -19.28 1.72
N ALA A 171 -27.68 -19.43 0.50
CA ALA A 171 -28.46 -19.47 -0.72
C ALA A 171 -27.74 -20.26 -1.81
N PRO A 172 -28.37 -21.30 -2.39
CA PRO A 172 -27.77 -22.06 -3.48
C PRO A 172 -27.49 -21.21 -4.72
N PRO A 173 -26.53 -21.63 -5.59
CA PRO A 173 -26.26 -20.94 -6.84
C PRO A 173 -27.52 -20.78 -7.70
N GLY A 174 -27.74 -19.58 -8.23
CA GLY A 174 -28.85 -19.32 -9.14
C GLY A 174 -30.25 -19.38 -8.52
N SER A 175 -30.38 -19.31 -7.20
CA SER A 175 -31.67 -19.44 -6.51
C SER A 175 -32.44 -18.12 -6.34
N LEU A 176 -31.74 -16.97 -6.34
CA LEU A 176 -32.30 -15.67 -5.97
C LEU A 176 -32.51 -14.75 -7.17
N GLY A 177 -33.61 -13.99 -7.16
CA GLY A 177 -33.75 -12.76 -7.90
C GLY A 177 -33.13 -11.56 -7.16
N ALA A 178 -33.03 -10.41 -7.83
CA ALA A 178 -32.36 -9.25 -7.23
C ALA A 178 -33.13 -8.68 -6.03
N GLU A 179 -34.46 -8.70 -6.03
CA GLU A 179 -35.29 -8.25 -4.90
C GLU A 179 -35.21 -9.19 -3.69
N ASP A 180 -34.95 -10.50 -3.90
CA ASP A 180 -34.82 -11.48 -2.83
C ASP A 180 -33.64 -11.15 -1.89
N LEU A 181 -32.64 -10.40 -2.39
CA LEU A 181 -31.48 -9.95 -1.60
C LEU A 181 -31.88 -9.10 -0.39
N PHE A 182 -33.00 -8.39 -0.43
CA PHE A 182 -33.47 -7.59 0.72
C PHE A 182 -33.87 -8.45 1.91
N GLY A 183 -34.15 -9.73 1.71
CA GLY A 183 -34.39 -10.72 2.79
C GLY A 183 -33.14 -11.06 3.59
N PHE A 184 -31.96 -10.79 3.06
CA PHE A 184 -30.68 -11.12 3.65
C PHE A 184 -29.98 -9.92 4.28
N ARG A 185 -28.89 -10.19 5.02
CA ARG A 185 -27.96 -9.14 5.44
C ARG A 185 -27.00 -8.85 4.29
N LEU A 186 -26.92 -7.59 3.87
CA LEU A 186 -26.01 -7.15 2.83
C LEU A 186 -24.69 -6.74 3.47
N ILE A 187 -23.61 -7.37 3.05
CA ILE A 187 -22.25 -7.14 3.56
C ILE A 187 -21.46 -6.35 2.52
N GLN A 188 -20.66 -5.38 2.95
CA GLN A 188 -19.95 -4.51 2.05
C GLN A 188 -18.71 -3.91 2.70
N SER A 189 -17.67 -3.69 1.90
CA SER A 189 -16.56 -2.81 2.28
C SER A 189 -16.87 -1.36 1.89
N VAL A 190 -16.62 -0.43 2.81
CA VAL A 190 -16.80 1.02 2.54
C VAL A 190 -15.69 1.58 1.62
N LYS A 191 -14.67 0.78 1.31
CA LYS A 191 -13.53 1.19 0.47
C LYS A 191 -13.61 0.72 -0.97
N THR A 192 -14.65 -0.06 -1.35
CA THR A 192 -14.86 -0.49 -2.75
C THR A 192 -15.52 0.60 -3.58
N LEU A 193 -15.21 0.64 -4.87
CA LEU A 193 -15.77 1.64 -5.80
C LEU A 193 -17.25 1.38 -6.10
N VAL A 194 -17.67 0.11 -6.12
CA VAL A 194 -19.08 -0.27 -6.32
C VAL A 194 -19.69 -0.57 -4.96
N GLN A 195 -20.82 0.04 -4.69
CA GLN A 195 -21.59 -0.12 -3.48
C GLN A 195 -22.95 -0.76 -3.79
N TRP A 196 -23.63 -1.34 -2.78
CA TRP A 196 -24.95 -1.95 -2.99
C TRP A 196 -25.97 -1.04 -3.68
N PRO A 197 -26.06 0.27 -3.38
CA PRO A 197 -26.96 1.16 -4.13
C PRO A 197 -26.62 1.25 -5.63
N ASP A 198 -25.34 1.16 -6.01
CA ASP A 198 -24.92 1.21 -7.41
C ASP A 198 -25.30 -0.08 -8.12
N TRP A 199 -25.11 -1.23 -7.46
CA TRP A 199 -25.49 -2.52 -8.00
C TRP A 199 -27.00 -2.66 -8.19
N PHE A 200 -27.83 -2.24 -7.21
CA PHE A 200 -29.28 -2.27 -7.35
C PHE A 200 -29.77 -1.32 -8.46
N ARG A 201 -29.16 -0.15 -8.58
CA ARG A 201 -29.45 0.77 -9.70
C ARG A 201 -29.09 0.13 -11.04
N HIS A 202 -27.98 -0.59 -11.14
CA HIS A 202 -27.62 -1.36 -12.32
C HIS A 202 -28.63 -2.48 -12.62
N ALA A 203 -29.19 -3.09 -11.59
CA ALA A 203 -30.27 -4.09 -11.71
C ALA A 203 -31.66 -3.47 -12.03
N GLY A 204 -31.76 -2.15 -12.08
CA GLY A 204 -33.04 -1.47 -12.31
C GLY A 204 -33.98 -1.48 -11.11
N ILE A 205 -33.49 -1.62 -9.90
CA ILE A 205 -34.26 -1.77 -8.66
C ILE A 205 -33.86 -0.67 -7.68
N ASP A 206 -34.87 -0.03 -7.08
CA ASP A 206 -34.63 0.94 -6.00
C ASP A 206 -34.37 0.23 -4.69
N MET A 207 -33.24 0.55 -4.08
CA MET A 207 -32.88 -0.02 -2.78
C MET A 207 -33.75 0.57 -1.67
N PRO A 208 -34.46 -0.25 -0.88
CA PRO A 208 -35.26 0.25 0.24
C PRO A 208 -34.42 0.99 1.29
N SER A 209 -35.03 1.99 1.93
CA SER A 209 -34.35 2.78 2.98
C SER A 209 -33.97 1.94 4.23
N ARG A 210 -34.66 0.83 4.47
CA ARG A 210 -34.43 -0.08 5.59
C ARG A 210 -33.98 -1.44 5.08
N VAL A 211 -32.66 -1.63 4.96
CA VAL A 211 -32.03 -2.91 4.63
C VAL A 211 -31.03 -3.26 5.74
N ARG A 212 -30.99 -4.54 6.13
CA ARG A 212 -29.99 -5.03 7.10
C ARG A 212 -28.61 -5.02 6.45
N ARG A 213 -27.67 -4.24 7.00
CA ARG A 213 -26.32 -4.12 6.45
C ARG A 213 -25.25 -4.33 7.52
N VAL A 214 -24.10 -4.84 7.06
CA VAL A 214 -22.84 -4.84 7.82
C VAL A 214 -21.78 -4.21 6.94
N LEU A 215 -21.06 -3.24 7.50
CA LEU A 215 -20.05 -2.47 6.82
C LEU A 215 -18.68 -2.76 7.44
N PHE A 216 -17.70 -3.08 6.62
CA PHE A 216 -16.31 -3.26 7.00
C PHE A 216 -15.43 -2.22 6.29
N ASP A 217 -14.25 -1.99 6.78
CA ASP A 217 -13.26 -1.12 6.13
C ASP A 217 -12.31 -1.88 5.19
N ARG A 218 -12.42 -3.22 5.14
CA ARG A 218 -11.58 -4.11 4.32
C ARG A 218 -12.39 -5.21 3.66
N SER A 219 -12.20 -5.40 2.35
CA SER A 219 -12.88 -6.46 1.58
C SER A 219 -12.55 -7.87 2.06
N TYR A 220 -11.34 -8.15 2.57
CA TYR A 220 -11.08 -9.50 3.11
C TYR A 220 -12.01 -9.86 4.28
N MET A 221 -12.47 -8.89 5.07
CA MET A 221 -13.45 -9.11 6.14
C MET A 221 -14.84 -9.39 5.58
N THR A 222 -15.24 -8.71 4.50
CA THR A 222 -16.51 -8.98 3.82
C THR A 222 -16.53 -10.37 3.21
N ILE A 223 -15.42 -10.78 2.61
CA ILE A 223 -15.24 -12.10 2.00
C ILE A 223 -15.38 -13.21 3.03
N GLU A 224 -14.66 -13.13 4.16
CA GLU A 224 -14.76 -14.13 5.22
C GLU A 224 -16.16 -14.14 5.87
N ALA A 225 -16.73 -12.98 6.17
CA ALA A 225 -18.08 -12.88 6.73
C ALA A 225 -19.15 -13.52 5.81
N ALA A 226 -19.02 -13.34 4.49
CA ALA A 226 -19.92 -13.98 3.54
C ALA A 226 -19.69 -15.50 3.45
N ALA A 227 -18.42 -15.95 3.48
CA ALA A 227 -18.07 -17.36 3.46
C ALA A 227 -18.52 -18.11 4.73
N ASP A 228 -18.60 -17.39 5.85
CA ASP A 228 -19.13 -17.91 7.13
C ASP A 228 -20.68 -17.82 7.21
N GLY A 229 -21.36 -17.43 6.14
CA GLY A 229 -22.82 -17.41 6.06
C GLY A 229 -23.48 -16.22 6.77
N MET A 230 -22.74 -15.17 7.13
CA MET A 230 -23.29 -13.99 7.80
C MET A 230 -24.31 -13.23 6.93
N GLY A 231 -24.13 -13.28 5.61
CA GLY A 231 -24.97 -12.57 4.63
C GLY A 231 -24.44 -12.68 3.21
N ILE A 232 -24.87 -11.77 2.34
CA ILE A 232 -24.46 -11.70 0.95
C ILE A 232 -23.53 -10.50 0.78
N ALA A 233 -22.31 -10.74 0.29
CA ALA A 233 -21.32 -9.70 0.01
C ALA A 233 -21.35 -9.29 -1.45
N LEU A 234 -21.07 -8.01 -1.72
CA LEU A 234 -20.81 -7.48 -3.06
C LEU A 234 -19.30 -7.38 -3.25
N GLU A 235 -18.71 -8.34 -3.99
CA GLU A 235 -17.27 -8.49 -4.09
C GLU A 235 -16.80 -8.85 -5.50
N SER A 236 -15.52 -8.64 -5.75
CA SER A 236 -14.83 -8.86 -7.01
C SER A 236 -14.44 -10.33 -7.20
N ASP A 237 -14.50 -10.81 -8.43
CA ASP A 237 -13.97 -12.11 -8.86
C ASP A 237 -12.45 -12.22 -8.62
N LEU A 238 -11.73 -11.12 -8.70
CA LEU A 238 -10.29 -11.06 -8.46
C LEU A 238 -9.91 -11.45 -7.04
N THR A 239 -10.58 -10.88 -6.06
CA THR A 239 -10.25 -11.07 -4.63
C THR A 239 -10.90 -12.29 -4.01
N THR A 240 -11.93 -12.85 -4.66
CA THR A 240 -12.71 -14.01 -4.17
C THR A 240 -12.44 -15.30 -4.92
N TRP A 241 -11.46 -15.33 -5.84
CA TRP A 241 -11.24 -16.47 -6.74
C TRP A 241 -11.00 -17.80 -6.00
N ARG A 242 -10.31 -17.77 -4.84
CA ARG A 242 -10.04 -18.95 -4.02
C ARG A 242 -11.30 -19.48 -3.38
N GLU A 243 -12.03 -18.62 -2.70
CA GLU A 243 -13.27 -18.98 -2.02
C GLU A 243 -14.31 -19.51 -3.02
N ARG A 244 -14.33 -18.96 -4.23
CA ARG A 244 -15.20 -19.45 -5.33
C ARG A 244 -14.72 -20.78 -5.88
N ARG A 245 -13.43 -20.95 -6.12
CA ARG A 245 -12.82 -22.23 -6.58
C ARG A 245 -13.06 -23.35 -5.57
N ASP A 246 -12.90 -23.03 -4.27
CA ASP A 246 -13.01 -23.99 -3.18
C ASP A 246 -14.48 -24.21 -2.75
N GLY A 247 -15.43 -23.56 -3.42
CA GLY A 247 -16.87 -23.68 -3.17
C GLY A 247 -17.35 -23.04 -1.86
N ARG A 248 -16.51 -22.22 -1.20
CA ARG A 248 -16.88 -21.45 -0.01
C ARG A 248 -17.81 -20.29 -0.33
N LEU A 249 -17.68 -19.72 -1.52
CA LEU A 249 -18.53 -18.65 -2.04
C LEU A 249 -19.13 -19.04 -3.38
N VAL A 250 -20.40 -18.71 -3.57
CA VAL A 250 -21.13 -18.89 -4.81
C VAL A 250 -21.93 -17.62 -5.15
N CYS A 251 -22.21 -17.42 -6.42
CA CYS A 251 -23.16 -16.39 -6.83
C CYS A 251 -24.60 -16.95 -6.67
N PRO A 252 -25.43 -16.38 -5.79
CA PRO A 252 -26.79 -16.88 -5.57
C PRO A 252 -27.77 -16.43 -6.63
N MET A 253 -27.36 -15.52 -7.54
CA MET A 253 -28.26 -14.86 -8.49
C MET A 253 -28.64 -15.77 -9.66
N ARG A 254 -29.95 -15.79 -10.03
CA ARG A 254 -30.43 -16.39 -11.28
C ARG A 254 -29.83 -15.72 -12.50
N GLU A 255 -29.83 -14.37 -12.46
CA GLU A 255 -29.17 -13.51 -13.42
C GLU A 255 -28.08 -12.75 -12.68
N PRO A 256 -26.79 -13.08 -12.89
CA PRO A 256 -25.70 -12.53 -12.06
C PRO A 256 -25.57 -11.01 -12.11
N LEU A 257 -26.02 -10.33 -13.18
CA LEU A 257 -25.91 -8.86 -13.37
C LEU A 257 -24.52 -8.33 -12.98
N PRO A 258 -23.46 -8.81 -13.60
CA PRO A 258 -22.10 -8.47 -13.20
C PRO A 258 -21.75 -7.03 -13.59
N MET A 259 -21.04 -6.33 -12.70
CA MET A 259 -20.47 -5.01 -13.00
C MET A 259 -18.98 -5.17 -13.29
N ARG A 260 -18.56 -4.80 -14.51
CA ARG A 260 -17.15 -4.87 -14.92
C ARG A 260 -16.48 -3.53 -14.73
N MET A 261 -15.24 -3.57 -14.22
CA MET A 261 -14.43 -2.38 -13.97
C MET A 261 -12.96 -2.69 -13.85
N VAL A 262 -12.14 -1.66 -14.04
CA VAL A 262 -10.75 -1.69 -13.61
C VAL A 262 -10.65 -0.86 -12.34
N SER A 263 -10.32 -1.49 -11.23
CA SER A 263 -10.16 -0.80 -9.95
C SER A 263 -8.75 -0.90 -9.37
N GLN A 264 -7.90 -1.77 -9.93
CA GLN A 264 -6.52 -1.98 -9.47
C GLN A 264 -5.55 -1.52 -10.56
N TRP A 265 -4.56 -0.73 -10.15
CA TRP A 265 -3.62 -0.08 -11.05
C TRP A 265 -2.19 -0.22 -10.57
N PHE A 266 -1.25 -0.52 -11.47
CA PHE A 266 0.16 -0.29 -11.20
C PHE A 266 0.45 1.20 -11.27
N VAL A 267 1.00 1.74 -10.20
CA VAL A 267 1.30 3.18 -10.07
C VAL A 267 2.72 3.36 -9.56
N CYS A 268 3.52 4.17 -10.25
CA CYS A 268 4.85 4.56 -9.77
C CYS A 268 5.36 5.81 -10.52
N PRO A 269 6.42 6.49 -10.06
CA PRO A 269 7.14 7.47 -10.86
C PRO A 269 7.69 6.84 -12.14
N HIS A 270 7.62 7.54 -13.28
CA HIS A 270 8.11 7.04 -14.58
C HIS A 270 9.57 6.54 -14.54
N GLN A 271 10.41 7.16 -13.73
CA GLN A 271 11.81 6.75 -13.55
C GLN A 271 11.96 5.36 -12.93
N ASN A 272 11.02 4.92 -12.07
CA ASN A 272 11.08 3.61 -11.41
C ASN A 272 10.88 2.45 -12.40
N LEU A 273 10.22 2.67 -13.54
CA LEU A 273 10.08 1.67 -14.59
C LEU A 273 11.41 1.23 -15.21
N ARG A 274 12.49 2.00 -15.03
CA ARG A 274 13.83 1.63 -15.49
C ARG A 274 14.51 0.61 -14.59
N HIS A 275 14.00 0.40 -13.37
CA HIS A 275 14.58 -0.53 -12.41
C HIS A 275 14.10 -1.97 -12.72
N ARG A 276 15.05 -2.90 -12.91
CA ARG A 276 14.76 -4.32 -13.14
C ARG A 276 13.78 -4.88 -12.11
N LYS A 277 13.97 -4.57 -10.81
CA LYS A 277 13.12 -5.04 -9.71
C LYS A 277 11.64 -4.68 -9.91
N VAL A 278 11.34 -3.50 -10.43
CA VAL A 278 9.96 -3.05 -10.71
C VAL A 278 9.40 -3.77 -11.94
N GLN A 279 10.20 -3.90 -13.00
CA GLN A 279 9.77 -4.56 -14.24
C GLN A 279 9.41 -6.03 -14.02
N VAL A 280 10.28 -6.79 -13.33
CA VAL A 280 10.05 -8.22 -13.08
C VAL A 280 8.85 -8.43 -12.17
N PHE A 281 8.63 -7.55 -11.19
CA PHE A 281 7.46 -7.64 -10.32
C PHE A 281 6.15 -7.32 -11.07
N ILE A 282 6.11 -6.30 -11.91
CA ILE A 282 4.94 -5.98 -12.74
C ILE A 282 4.62 -7.16 -13.67
N ALA A 283 5.62 -7.73 -14.33
CA ALA A 283 5.43 -8.87 -15.21
C ALA A 283 4.86 -10.09 -14.48
N TRP A 284 5.46 -10.44 -13.33
CA TRP A 284 4.99 -11.52 -12.46
C TRP A 284 3.57 -11.28 -11.93
N ALA A 285 3.31 -10.09 -11.38
CA ALA A 285 1.99 -9.78 -10.84
C ALA A 285 0.89 -9.86 -11.91
N ARG A 286 1.16 -9.38 -13.14
CA ARG A 286 0.24 -9.55 -14.28
C ARG A 286 -0.05 -11.01 -14.57
N GLU A 287 0.97 -11.84 -14.61
CA GLU A 287 0.83 -13.26 -14.86
C GLU A 287 -0.01 -13.95 -13.78
N VAL A 288 0.32 -13.71 -12.51
CA VAL A 288 -0.41 -14.27 -11.36
C VAL A 288 -1.89 -13.87 -11.38
N LEU A 289 -2.17 -12.58 -11.62
CA LEU A 289 -3.52 -12.06 -11.59
C LEU A 289 -4.34 -12.47 -12.83
N SER A 290 -3.70 -12.68 -13.97
CA SER A 290 -4.37 -13.17 -15.21
C SER A 290 -4.69 -14.66 -15.20
N ARG A 291 -3.97 -15.47 -14.41
CA ARG A 291 -4.22 -16.93 -14.29
C ARG A 291 -5.41 -17.30 -13.42
N GLN A 292 -6.03 -16.33 -12.74
CA GLN A 292 -7.17 -16.60 -11.89
C GLN A 292 -8.40 -16.96 -12.73
N PRO A 293 -9.16 -18.03 -12.39
CA PRO A 293 -10.35 -18.44 -13.14
C PRO A 293 -11.42 -17.34 -13.12
N GLY A 294 -11.78 -16.86 -14.26
CA GLY A 294 -12.63 -15.67 -14.45
C GLY A 294 -11.89 -14.57 -15.18
N GLY A 295 -10.62 -14.79 -15.47
CA GLY A 295 -9.70 -13.83 -16.05
C GLY A 295 -10.32 -13.04 -17.19
N GLY A 296 -10.73 -11.81 -16.86
CA GLY A 296 -11.14 -10.82 -17.81
C GLY A 296 -10.05 -10.62 -18.86
N ARG A 297 -10.44 -10.28 -20.08
CA ARG A 297 -9.51 -9.88 -21.12
C ARG A 297 -8.71 -8.68 -20.63
N ARG A 298 -7.45 -8.54 -21.11
CA ARG A 298 -6.72 -7.27 -20.96
C ARG A 298 -7.63 -6.11 -21.36
N PRO A 299 -7.76 -5.05 -20.53
CA PRO A 299 -8.43 -3.83 -20.95
C PRO A 299 -7.77 -3.19 -22.15
#